data_6732ccd8c4be9458a2b5b770d72b47c8
#
_entry.id   6732ccd8c4be9458a2b5b770d72b47c8
#
_cell.length_a   1.000
_cell.length_b   1.000
_cell.length_c   1.000
_cell.angle_alpha   90.00
_cell.angle_beta   90.00
_cell.angle_gamma   90.00
#
_symmetry.space_group_name_H-M   'P 1'
#
loop_
_entity.id
_entity.type
_entity.pdbx_description
1 polymer ?
#
loop_
_entity_poly.entity_id
_entity_poly.type
_entity_poly.pdbx_seq_one_letter_code
_entity_poly.pdbx_strand_id
1 'polypeptide(L)'
;SNTTFANGFTSNFSHSVNASTIRIGTSNIQTNATLAIVSGGTTAGKNIAITGNIISGGNSSAAGILDIQGNATISGNIGTSSASLGNIKIEDGATLTILGASRSIYADNITLETLATGLVGTKSNATLAFNGTGTTTVNNIIAGETTGGEGLIDINTGTVSFTNTVGTNTNYISGIDVAKGSTMTTSSNIYVNSTI
;
A
#
# COMPACT_ATOMS: atom_id res chain seq x y z
N SER A 1 20.96 -6.07 6.46
CA SER A 1 20.37 -7.33 6.98
C SER A 1 19.12 -7.66 6.21
N ASN A 2 18.86 -8.94 5.99
CA ASN A 2 17.63 -9.44 5.38
C ASN A 2 16.79 -10.09 6.47
N THR A 3 15.47 -9.84 6.43
CA THR A 3 14.50 -10.48 7.32
C THR A 3 13.49 -11.22 6.47
N THR A 4 13.18 -12.48 6.82
CA THR A 4 12.22 -13.31 6.09
C THR A 4 11.13 -13.80 7.04
N PHE A 5 9.88 -13.67 6.62
CA PHE A 5 8.70 -14.15 7.34
C PHE A 5 8.18 -15.42 6.68
N ALA A 6 7.91 -16.44 7.49
CA ALA A 6 7.43 -17.73 7.00
C ALA A 6 5.97 -17.66 6.53
N ASN A 7 5.60 -18.56 5.63
CA ASN A 7 4.23 -18.71 5.15
C ASN A 7 3.25 -19.09 6.26
N GLY A 8 2.01 -18.63 6.15
CA GLY A 8 0.94 -18.95 7.07
C GLY A 8 1.00 -18.22 8.43
N PHE A 9 1.92 -17.29 8.60
CA PHE A 9 2.07 -16.50 9.83
C PHE A 9 1.82 -15.03 9.58
N THR A 10 1.25 -14.36 10.58
CA THR A 10 1.18 -12.90 10.65
C THR A 10 2.29 -12.41 11.58
N SER A 11 3.09 -11.48 11.11
CA SER A 11 4.13 -10.81 11.90
C SER A 11 3.79 -9.35 12.05
N ASN A 12 3.75 -8.86 13.29
CA ASN A 12 3.37 -7.49 13.60
C ASN A 12 4.61 -6.61 13.84
N PHE A 13 4.71 -5.52 13.10
CA PHE A 13 5.69 -4.48 13.34
C PHE A 13 5.04 -3.29 14.05
N SER A 14 5.51 -3.02 15.26
CA SER A 14 5.10 -1.87 16.08
C SER A 14 6.21 -0.82 16.24
N HIS A 15 7.36 -1.03 15.59
CA HIS A 15 8.52 -0.15 15.63
C HIS A 15 9.14 -0.03 14.23
N SER A 16 9.85 1.08 14.01
CA SER A 16 10.55 1.30 12.74
C SER A 16 11.63 0.24 12.50
N VAL A 17 11.77 -0.15 11.23
CA VAL A 17 12.66 -1.23 10.79
C VAL A 17 13.63 -0.71 9.75
N ASN A 18 14.91 -0.97 9.95
CA ASN A 18 15.96 -0.71 8.97
C ASN A 18 16.54 -2.05 8.50
N ALA A 19 16.21 -2.44 7.28
CA ALA A 19 16.70 -3.67 6.65
C ALA A 19 16.95 -3.41 5.17
N SER A 20 17.94 -4.08 4.58
CA SER A 20 18.15 -3.97 3.13
C SER A 20 16.97 -4.55 2.36
N THR A 21 16.43 -5.67 2.85
CA THR A 21 15.27 -6.35 2.26
C THR A 21 14.46 -7.05 3.33
N ILE A 22 13.15 -6.90 3.24
CA ILE A 22 12.16 -7.65 4.00
C ILE A 22 11.45 -8.59 3.02
N ARG A 23 11.46 -9.89 3.31
CA ARG A 23 10.79 -10.91 2.51
C ARG A 23 9.53 -11.39 3.22
N ILE A 24 8.40 -11.35 2.53
CA ILE A 24 7.12 -11.85 3.03
C ILE A 24 6.82 -13.17 2.33
N GLY A 25 6.81 -14.27 3.10
CA GLY A 25 6.69 -15.63 2.60
C GLY A 25 8.04 -16.27 2.26
N THR A 26 8.08 -17.59 2.11
CA THR A 26 9.32 -18.36 1.90
C THR A 26 9.28 -19.31 0.70
N SER A 27 8.12 -19.57 0.09
CA SER A 27 8.02 -20.54 -1.01
C SER A 27 6.77 -20.33 -1.85
N ASN A 28 6.68 -21.06 -2.96
CA ASN A 28 5.57 -21.07 -3.93
C ASN A 28 4.26 -21.68 -3.39
N ILE A 29 4.15 -21.93 -2.08
CA ILE A 29 2.94 -22.49 -1.48
C ILE A 29 1.99 -21.32 -1.21
N GLN A 30 0.75 -21.46 -1.62
CA GLN A 30 -0.33 -20.44 -1.59
C GLN A 30 -0.82 -20.02 -0.19
N THR A 31 -0.10 -20.30 0.87
CA THR A 31 -0.40 -19.78 2.19
C THR A 31 0.30 -18.44 2.36
N ASN A 32 -0.44 -17.36 2.23
CA ASN A 32 0.10 -16.01 2.35
C ASN A 32 0.68 -15.77 3.74
N ALA A 33 1.92 -15.32 3.79
CA ALA A 33 2.46 -14.68 4.99
C ALA A 33 1.95 -13.24 5.03
N THR A 34 1.63 -12.75 6.20
CA THR A 34 1.20 -11.36 6.39
C THR A 34 2.24 -10.60 7.21
N LEU A 35 2.68 -9.46 6.70
CA LEU A 35 3.40 -8.47 7.47
C LEU A 35 2.43 -7.35 7.84
N ALA A 36 2.01 -7.31 9.07
CA ALA A 36 1.15 -6.25 9.58
C ALA A 36 1.99 -5.12 10.20
N ILE A 37 1.73 -3.90 9.75
CA ILE A 37 2.29 -2.68 10.34
C ILE A 37 1.23 -2.10 11.27
N VAL A 38 1.39 -2.36 12.54
CA VAL A 38 0.44 -1.91 13.57
C VAL A 38 0.93 -0.62 14.21
N SER A 39 0.03 0.32 14.46
CA SER A 39 0.38 1.52 15.22
C SER A 39 0.93 1.11 16.58
N GLY A 40 2.18 1.42 16.84
CA GLY A 40 2.87 0.97 18.05
C GLY A 40 2.29 1.59 19.32
N GLY A 41 1.59 0.77 20.12
CA GLY A 41 1.20 1.06 21.50
C GLY A 41 0.36 2.32 21.69
N THR A 42 0.18 2.74 22.93
CA THR A 42 -0.72 3.78 23.44
C THR A 42 -0.58 5.21 22.85
N THR A 43 0.23 5.41 21.83
CA THR A 43 0.40 6.71 21.17
C THR A 43 -0.24 6.67 19.80
N ALA A 44 -1.49 7.08 19.73
CA ALA A 44 -2.18 7.32 18.46
C ALA A 44 -1.32 8.26 17.57
N GLY A 45 -1.09 7.85 16.31
CA GLY A 45 -0.38 8.68 15.32
C GLY A 45 1.12 8.42 15.17
N LYS A 46 1.70 7.39 15.81
CA LYS A 46 3.10 7.05 15.57
C LYS A 46 3.29 6.46 14.18
N ASN A 47 4.07 7.15 13.36
CA ASN A 47 4.47 6.67 12.05
C ASN A 47 5.59 5.64 12.17
N ILE A 48 5.42 4.46 11.56
CA ILE A 48 6.43 3.41 11.52
C ILE A 48 7.20 3.53 10.21
N ALA A 49 8.49 3.81 10.32
CA ALA A 49 9.35 3.90 9.15
C ALA A 49 10.00 2.56 8.81
N ILE A 50 9.84 2.13 7.58
CA ILE A 50 10.52 0.97 7.00
C ILE A 50 11.52 1.48 5.97
N THR A 51 12.80 1.28 6.28
CA THR A 51 13.88 1.56 5.33
C THR A 51 14.32 0.25 4.69
N GLY A 52 14.20 0.19 3.36
CA GLY A 52 14.55 -1.00 2.58
C GLY A 52 13.40 -1.52 1.72
N ASN A 53 13.71 -2.49 0.89
CA ASN A 53 12.72 -3.08 -0.02
C ASN A 53 11.86 -4.13 0.70
N ILE A 54 10.60 -4.18 0.33
CA ILE A 54 9.68 -5.25 0.74
C ILE A 54 9.39 -6.08 -0.50
N ILE A 55 9.64 -7.38 -0.47
CA ILE A 55 9.44 -8.27 -1.62
C ILE A 55 8.70 -9.55 -1.21
N SER A 56 8.05 -10.19 -2.19
CA SER A 56 7.59 -11.56 -2.00
C SER A 56 8.77 -12.50 -1.75
N GLY A 57 8.64 -13.42 -0.84
CA GLY A 57 9.65 -14.44 -0.54
C GLY A 57 9.66 -15.61 -1.51
N GLY A 58 8.58 -15.81 -2.25
CA GLY A 58 8.48 -16.84 -3.30
C GLY A 58 8.98 -16.37 -4.66
N ASN A 59 9.27 -17.32 -5.54
CA ASN A 59 9.58 -17.04 -6.95
C ASN A 59 8.33 -16.87 -7.82
N SER A 60 7.15 -16.82 -7.21
CA SER A 60 5.88 -16.58 -7.88
C SER A 60 5.29 -15.24 -7.43
N SER A 61 4.68 -14.55 -8.36
CA SER A 61 3.77 -13.44 -8.08
C SER A 61 2.65 -13.88 -7.13
N ALA A 62 2.08 -12.95 -6.39
CA ALA A 62 0.92 -13.12 -5.52
C ALA A 62 1.18 -13.79 -4.15
N ALA A 63 2.40 -13.93 -3.69
CA ALA A 63 2.67 -14.38 -2.33
C ALA A 63 2.97 -13.21 -1.39
N GLY A 64 2.40 -13.25 -0.20
CA GLY A 64 2.62 -12.25 0.85
C GLY A 64 1.64 -11.08 0.81
N ILE A 65 1.22 -10.69 2.00
CA ILE A 65 0.33 -9.55 2.23
C ILE A 65 1.09 -8.52 3.08
N LEU A 66 1.08 -7.27 2.62
CA LEU A 66 1.49 -6.13 3.41
C LEU A 66 0.23 -5.46 3.94
N ASP A 67 0.02 -5.51 5.24
CA ASP A 67 -1.18 -5.01 5.91
C ASP A 67 -0.83 -3.79 6.77
N ILE A 68 -1.34 -2.63 6.38
CA ILE A 68 -1.07 -1.34 7.02
C ILE A 68 -2.25 -0.97 7.93
N GLN A 69 -2.10 -1.30 9.21
CA GLN A 69 -3.11 -1.07 10.26
C GLN A 69 -2.87 0.26 11.02
N GLY A 70 -1.90 1.03 10.62
CA GLY A 70 -1.56 2.33 11.19
C GLY A 70 -0.67 3.11 10.23
N ASN A 71 -0.21 4.29 10.64
CA ASN A 71 0.60 5.11 9.76
C ASN A 71 1.99 4.51 9.52
N ALA A 72 2.34 4.33 8.26
CA ALA A 72 3.62 3.78 7.84
C ALA A 72 4.28 4.61 6.74
N THR A 73 5.59 4.69 6.78
CA THR A 73 6.41 5.26 5.69
C THR A 73 7.37 4.20 5.18
N ILE A 74 7.36 3.97 3.88
CA ILE A 74 8.25 3.02 3.21
C ILE A 74 9.15 3.79 2.23
N SER A 75 10.46 3.68 2.41
CA SER A 75 11.45 4.35 1.56
C SER A 75 12.14 3.42 0.55
N GLY A 76 11.72 2.17 0.46
CA GLY A 76 12.16 1.19 -0.52
C GLY A 76 11.13 0.88 -1.60
N ASN A 77 11.48 -0.03 -2.51
CA ASN A 77 10.52 -0.61 -3.45
C ASN A 77 9.63 -1.65 -2.76
N ILE A 78 8.42 -1.83 -3.28
CA ILE A 78 7.49 -2.84 -2.80
C ILE A 78 7.21 -3.82 -3.94
N GLY A 79 7.55 -5.08 -3.74
CA GLY A 79 7.51 -6.09 -4.80
C GLY A 79 8.55 -5.88 -5.90
N THR A 80 8.55 -6.78 -6.85
CA THR A 80 9.28 -6.68 -8.12
C THR A 80 8.42 -7.24 -9.24
N SER A 81 8.77 -7.00 -10.49
CA SER A 81 8.04 -7.54 -11.65
C SER A 81 8.00 -9.06 -11.69
N SER A 82 8.96 -9.74 -11.06
CA SER A 82 9.04 -11.21 -10.99
C SER A 82 8.58 -11.79 -9.64
N ALA A 83 8.38 -10.95 -8.63
CA ALA A 83 8.00 -11.33 -7.26
C ALA A 83 7.12 -10.23 -6.64
N SER A 84 5.92 -10.04 -7.22
CA SER A 84 4.91 -9.12 -6.69
C SER A 84 4.35 -9.62 -5.36
N LEU A 85 3.88 -8.70 -4.52
CA LEU A 85 3.05 -9.08 -3.39
C LEU A 85 1.65 -9.49 -3.87
N GLY A 86 0.96 -10.33 -3.12
CA GLY A 86 -0.43 -10.70 -3.40
C GLY A 86 -1.38 -9.54 -3.13
N ASN A 87 -1.17 -8.85 -2.02
CA ASN A 87 -1.96 -7.67 -1.68
C ASN A 87 -1.17 -6.67 -0.83
N ILE A 88 -1.47 -5.40 -1.01
CA ILE A 88 -1.17 -4.33 -0.06
C ILE A 88 -2.53 -3.84 0.43
N LYS A 89 -2.79 -4.02 1.73
CA LYS A 89 -4.00 -3.55 2.39
C LYS A 89 -3.68 -2.30 3.19
N ILE A 90 -4.50 -1.28 3.06
CA ILE A 90 -4.42 -0.08 3.89
C ILE A 90 -5.75 0.03 4.60
N GLU A 91 -5.73 -0.18 5.91
CA GLU A 91 -6.92 -0.20 6.75
C GLU A 91 -7.52 1.21 6.93
N ASP A 92 -8.78 1.26 7.32
CA ASP A 92 -9.47 2.52 7.62
C ASP A 92 -8.70 3.41 8.60
N GLY A 93 -8.53 4.67 8.25
CA GLY A 93 -7.76 5.63 9.04
C GLY A 93 -6.25 5.47 9.01
N ALA A 94 -5.73 4.44 8.34
CA ALA A 94 -4.30 4.25 8.16
C ALA A 94 -3.76 5.02 6.93
N THR A 95 -2.50 5.42 7.00
CA THR A 95 -1.79 6.05 5.87
C THR A 95 -0.53 5.28 5.55
N LEU A 96 -0.42 4.82 4.30
CA LEU A 96 0.84 4.34 3.74
C LEU A 96 1.49 5.47 2.93
N THR A 97 2.63 5.95 3.40
CA THR A 97 3.44 6.95 2.69
C THR A 97 4.60 6.30 1.96
N ILE A 98 4.68 6.50 0.66
CA ILE A 98 5.82 6.10 -0.17
C ILE A 98 6.80 7.28 -0.26
N LEU A 99 8.03 7.05 0.18
CA LEU A 99 9.07 8.07 0.27
C LEU A 99 10.29 7.71 -0.57
N GLY A 100 10.98 8.73 -1.05
CA GLY A 100 12.26 8.60 -1.75
C GLY A 100 12.18 8.84 -3.25
N ALA A 101 13.35 8.90 -3.88
CA ALA A 101 13.44 9.14 -5.32
C ALA A 101 13.20 7.85 -6.10
N SER A 102 12.31 7.88 -7.07
CA SER A 102 12.02 6.80 -8.03
C SER A 102 11.78 5.44 -7.38
N ARG A 103 10.52 5.11 -7.15
CA ARG A 103 10.11 3.84 -6.53
C ARG A 103 9.25 3.03 -7.49
N SER A 104 9.19 1.72 -7.23
CA SER A 104 8.30 0.81 -7.94
C SER A 104 7.47 0.02 -6.93
N ILE A 105 6.18 -0.11 -7.21
CA ILE A 105 5.25 -0.91 -6.43
C ILE A 105 4.68 -1.99 -7.35
N TYR A 106 4.87 -3.25 -6.96
CA TYR A 106 4.36 -4.43 -7.63
C TYR A 106 3.59 -5.29 -6.63
N ALA A 107 2.29 -5.30 -6.74
CA ALA A 107 1.41 -6.22 -6.03
C ALA A 107 0.28 -6.61 -6.97
N ASP A 108 -0.46 -7.68 -6.74
CA ASP A 108 -1.61 -8.01 -7.60
C ASP A 108 -2.74 -7.01 -7.35
N ASN A 109 -2.92 -6.59 -6.09
CA ASN A 109 -3.88 -5.58 -5.71
C ASN A 109 -3.31 -4.62 -4.66
N ILE A 110 -3.82 -3.39 -4.66
CA ILE A 110 -3.74 -2.46 -3.53
C ILE A 110 -5.17 -2.18 -3.11
N THR A 111 -5.54 -2.59 -1.90
CA THR A 111 -6.89 -2.42 -1.35
C THR A 111 -6.88 -1.27 -0.33
N LEU A 112 -7.73 -0.28 -0.56
CA LEU A 112 -7.99 0.80 0.37
C LEU A 112 -9.27 0.45 1.12
N GLU A 113 -9.13 0.10 2.40
CA GLU A 113 -10.23 -0.45 3.19
C GLU A 113 -11.03 0.65 3.91
N THR A 114 -12.26 0.33 4.25
CA THR A 114 -13.10 1.17 5.09
C THR A 114 -13.40 0.47 6.40
N LEU A 115 -13.93 1.24 7.34
CA LEU A 115 -14.49 0.69 8.57
C LEU A 115 -15.55 -0.35 8.24
N ALA A 116 -15.38 -1.56 8.77
CA ALA A 116 -16.34 -2.65 8.60
C ALA A 116 -17.78 -2.18 8.90
N THR A 117 -18.71 -2.52 8.03
CA THR A 117 -20.12 -2.15 8.17
C THR A 117 -20.67 -2.61 9.53
N GLY A 118 -21.14 -1.67 10.33
CA GLY A 118 -21.69 -1.93 11.67
C GLY A 118 -20.88 -1.35 12.82
N LEU A 119 -19.69 -0.83 12.58
CA LEU A 119 -18.97 -0.06 13.58
C LEU A 119 -19.39 1.42 13.49
N VAL A 120 -19.79 1.97 14.64
CA VAL A 120 -20.18 3.40 14.74
C VAL A 120 -18.91 4.21 14.96
N GLY A 121 -18.43 4.85 13.92
CA GLY A 121 -17.28 5.76 13.96
C GLY A 121 -17.30 6.74 12.81
N THR A 122 -16.56 7.83 12.91
CA THR A 122 -16.27 8.69 11.77
C THR A 122 -15.37 7.91 10.81
N LYS A 123 -15.85 7.65 9.60
CA LYS A 123 -15.05 7.05 8.54
C LYS A 123 -13.83 7.93 8.30
N SER A 124 -12.65 7.39 8.53
CA SER A 124 -11.38 7.94 8.08
C SER A 124 -10.98 7.20 6.83
N ASN A 125 -10.58 7.89 5.78
CA ASN A 125 -10.15 7.18 4.57
C ASN A 125 -8.80 6.49 4.78
N ALA A 126 -8.70 5.26 4.33
CA ALA A 126 -7.41 4.65 4.06
C ALA A 126 -6.67 5.53 3.04
N THR A 127 -5.42 5.89 3.28
CA THR A 127 -4.70 6.82 2.42
C THR A 127 -3.42 6.20 1.88
N LEU A 128 -3.26 6.25 0.56
CA LEU A 128 -1.99 5.97 -0.11
C LEU A 128 -1.34 7.29 -0.53
N ALA A 129 -0.29 7.71 0.17
CA ALA A 129 0.38 8.98 -0.03
C ALA A 129 1.74 8.81 -0.71
N PHE A 130 2.07 9.71 -1.64
CA PHE A 130 3.34 9.74 -2.36
C PHE A 130 4.08 11.04 -2.04
N ASN A 131 5.22 10.91 -1.35
CA ASN A 131 6.09 12.01 -0.93
C ASN A 131 7.52 11.88 -1.51
N GLY A 132 7.65 11.21 -2.64
CA GLY A 132 8.93 10.99 -3.31
C GLY A 132 9.28 12.13 -4.27
N THR A 133 10.55 12.40 -4.48
CA THR A 133 11.02 13.49 -5.37
C THR A 133 11.21 13.06 -6.83
N GLY A 134 11.14 11.78 -7.15
CA GLY A 134 11.28 11.23 -8.49
C GLY A 134 9.98 10.65 -9.04
N THR A 135 10.10 9.70 -9.96
CA THR A 135 8.96 8.98 -10.51
C THR A 135 8.70 7.71 -9.71
N THR A 136 7.51 7.60 -9.13
CA THR A 136 7.04 6.33 -8.56
C THR A 136 6.11 5.65 -9.55
N THR A 137 6.43 4.40 -9.92
CA THR A 137 5.60 3.58 -10.81
C THR A 137 4.78 2.60 -9.98
N VAL A 138 3.47 2.63 -10.16
CA VAL A 138 2.52 1.72 -9.50
C VAL A 138 1.96 0.76 -10.55
N ASN A 139 2.34 -0.51 -10.45
CA ASN A 139 2.02 -1.54 -11.44
C ASN A 139 0.82 -2.42 -11.01
N ASN A 140 -0.20 -1.82 -10.42
CA ASN A 140 -1.27 -2.55 -9.75
C ASN A 140 -2.62 -1.93 -10.00
N ILE A 141 -3.66 -2.75 -9.79
CA ILE A 141 -5.02 -2.25 -9.62
C ILE A 141 -5.13 -1.71 -8.19
N ILE A 142 -5.58 -0.46 -8.07
CA ILE A 142 -5.96 0.13 -6.78
C ILE A 142 -7.47 0.15 -6.74
N ALA A 143 -8.07 -0.36 -5.67
CA ALA A 143 -9.53 -0.39 -5.52
C ALA A 143 -9.92 -0.16 -4.06
N GLY A 144 -11.14 0.35 -3.85
CA GLY A 144 -11.81 0.26 -2.57
C GLY A 144 -12.18 -1.19 -2.24
N GLU A 145 -12.43 -1.49 -0.97
CA GLU A 145 -12.70 -2.86 -0.54
C GLU A 145 -14.05 -3.40 -1.01
N THR A 146 -15.12 -2.63 -0.84
CA THR A 146 -16.48 -3.17 -1.00
C THR A 146 -17.38 -2.40 -1.96
N THR A 147 -17.80 -1.19 -1.64
CA THR A 147 -18.91 -0.51 -2.32
C THR A 147 -18.58 0.86 -2.90
N GLY A 148 -17.35 1.12 -3.20
CA GLY A 148 -16.94 2.37 -3.86
C GLY A 148 -17.05 3.64 -3.00
N GLY A 149 -16.25 4.62 -3.33
CA GLY A 149 -16.10 5.85 -2.55
C GLY A 149 -15.20 5.72 -1.34
N GLU A 150 -14.28 4.78 -1.38
CA GLU A 150 -13.37 4.42 -0.29
C GLU A 150 -11.93 4.69 -0.67
N GLY A 151 -11.15 5.16 0.29
CA GLY A 151 -9.73 5.41 0.12
C GLY A 151 -9.39 6.68 -0.64
N LEU A 152 -8.24 7.22 -0.33
CA LEU A 152 -7.70 8.45 -0.92
C LEU A 152 -6.30 8.18 -1.45
N ILE A 153 -5.97 8.79 -2.58
CA ILE A 153 -4.62 8.83 -3.11
C ILE A 153 -4.13 10.27 -3.04
N ASP A 154 -3.02 10.50 -2.32
CA ASP A 154 -2.40 11.81 -2.18
C ASP A 154 -1.06 11.84 -2.90
N ILE A 155 -0.91 12.66 -3.91
CA ILE A 155 0.35 12.90 -4.61
C ILE A 155 0.90 14.26 -4.19
N ASN A 156 1.69 14.25 -3.12
CA ASN A 156 2.18 15.47 -2.50
C ASN A 156 3.45 16.02 -3.18
N THR A 157 4.30 15.13 -3.70
CA THR A 157 5.52 15.52 -4.43
C THR A 157 5.87 14.52 -5.52
N GLY A 158 6.58 14.99 -6.56
CA GLY A 158 7.13 14.15 -7.62
C GLY A 158 6.12 13.75 -8.70
N THR A 159 6.42 12.66 -9.37
CA THR A 159 5.58 12.09 -10.42
C THR A 159 5.11 10.69 -10.01
N VAL A 160 3.82 10.41 -10.15
CA VAL A 160 3.28 9.06 -9.94
C VAL A 160 2.69 8.55 -11.25
N SER A 161 3.14 7.37 -11.68
CA SER A 161 2.68 6.71 -12.90
C SER A 161 1.91 5.44 -12.55
N PHE A 162 0.61 5.44 -12.80
CA PHE A 162 -0.23 4.26 -12.66
C PHE A 162 -0.29 3.51 -14.00
N THR A 163 0.18 2.27 -14.03
CA THR A 163 0.19 1.46 -15.24
C THR A 163 -1.08 0.62 -15.41
N ASN A 164 -1.86 0.50 -14.36
CA ASN A 164 -3.14 -0.21 -14.32
C ASN A 164 -4.28 0.69 -13.82
N THR A 165 -5.47 0.11 -13.78
CA THR A 165 -6.70 0.80 -13.38
C THR A 165 -6.64 1.27 -11.93
N VAL A 166 -7.10 2.50 -11.70
CA VAL A 166 -7.29 3.07 -10.35
C VAL A 166 -8.79 3.13 -10.07
N GLY A 167 -9.23 2.40 -9.05
CA GLY A 167 -10.63 2.12 -8.82
C GLY A 167 -11.19 1.10 -9.81
N THR A 168 -12.43 0.72 -9.64
CA THR A 168 -13.24 -0.03 -10.59
C THR A 168 -14.62 0.60 -10.67
N ASN A 169 -15.46 0.19 -11.61
CA ASN A 169 -16.83 0.70 -11.73
C ASN A 169 -17.74 0.36 -10.52
N THR A 170 -17.36 -0.65 -9.74
CA THR A 170 -18.07 -1.05 -8.52
C THR A 170 -17.33 -0.63 -7.26
N ASN A 171 -16.00 -0.64 -7.28
CA ASN A 171 -15.12 -0.35 -6.15
C ASN A 171 -14.24 0.86 -6.49
N TYR A 172 -14.88 2.00 -6.76
CA TYR A 172 -14.19 3.25 -7.04
C TYR A 172 -13.61 3.85 -5.74
N ILE A 173 -12.53 4.61 -5.86
CA ILE A 173 -11.93 5.32 -4.72
C ILE A 173 -12.63 6.63 -4.44
N SER A 174 -12.49 7.18 -3.23
CA SER A 174 -13.13 8.42 -2.83
C SER A 174 -12.53 9.63 -3.53
N GLY A 175 -11.23 9.65 -3.79
CA GLY A 175 -10.58 10.78 -4.44
C GLY A 175 -9.11 10.57 -4.74
N ILE A 176 -8.60 11.46 -5.59
CA ILE A 176 -7.17 11.62 -5.85
C ILE A 176 -6.86 13.10 -5.69
N ASP A 177 -5.93 13.42 -4.80
CA ASP A 177 -5.40 14.77 -4.63
C ASP A 177 -4.00 14.86 -5.24
N VAL A 178 -3.79 15.83 -6.12
CA VAL A 178 -2.51 16.09 -6.77
C VAL A 178 -2.05 17.48 -6.40
N ALA A 179 -1.08 17.57 -5.51
CA ALA A 179 -0.56 18.84 -5.03
C ALA A 179 0.11 19.64 -6.15
N LYS A 180 0.11 20.95 -5.99
CA LYS A 180 0.75 21.87 -6.94
C LYS A 180 2.23 21.50 -7.17
N GLY A 181 2.61 21.30 -8.42
CA GLY A 181 3.96 20.91 -8.80
C GLY A 181 4.20 19.41 -8.86
N SER A 182 3.22 18.62 -8.45
CA SER A 182 3.23 17.17 -8.65
C SER A 182 2.58 16.77 -9.95
N THR A 183 2.88 15.56 -10.42
CA THR A 183 2.33 15.03 -11.67
C THR A 183 1.76 13.63 -11.46
N MET A 184 0.58 13.40 -11.99
CA MET A 184 0.01 12.07 -12.13
C MET A 184 -0.07 11.69 -13.60
N THR A 185 0.33 10.47 -13.92
CA THR A 185 0.13 9.87 -15.25
C THR A 185 -0.57 8.54 -15.09
N THR A 186 -1.41 8.19 -16.05
CA THR A 186 -2.08 6.89 -16.09
C THR A 186 -2.13 6.36 -17.52
N SER A 187 -1.99 5.06 -17.68
CA SER A 187 -2.19 4.36 -18.94
C SER A 187 -3.50 3.58 -19.00
N SER A 188 -4.32 3.68 -17.95
CA SER A 188 -5.58 2.94 -17.83
C SER A 188 -6.69 3.82 -17.23
N ASN A 189 -7.86 3.22 -17.00
CA ASN A 189 -9.04 3.92 -16.49
C ASN A 189 -8.86 4.36 -15.02
N ILE A 190 -9.51 5.45 -14.67
CA ILE A 190 -9.63 5.93 -13.30
C ILE A 190 -11.11 6.01 -12.95
N TYR A 191 -11.47 5.41 -11.82
CA TYR A 191 -12.82 5.45 -11.26
C TYR A 191 -12.75 6.07 -9.87
N VAL A 192 -13.23 7.30 -9.77
CA VAL A 192 -13.30 8.06 -8.53
C VAL A 192 -14.73 8.52 -8.27
N ASN A 193 -15.07 8.72 -7.02
CA ASN A 193 -16.34 9.32 -6.66
C ASN A 193 -16.30 10.82 -7.01
N SER A 194 -16.77 11.17 -8.18
CA SER A 194 -16.93 12.58 -8.54
C SER A 194 -18.22 13.12 -7.94
N THR A 195 -18.18 13.58 -6.72
CA THR A 195 -19.17 14.57 -6.27
C THR A 195 -18.72 15.92 -6.83
N ILE A 196 -19.34 16.33 -7.93
CA ILE A 196 -19.22 17.70 -8.44
C ILE A 196 -20.09 18.59 -7.55
#